data_0558b54edc932724bd851ddbfcff0453
#
_entry.id   0558b54edc932724bd851ddbfcff0453
#
_cell.length_a   1.000
_cell.length_b   1.000
_cell.length_c   1.000
_cell.angle_alpha   90.00
_cell.angle_beta   90.00
_cell.angle_gamma   90.00
#
_symmetry.space_group_name_H-M   'P 1'
#
loop_
_entity.id
_entity.type
_entity.pdbx_description
1 polymer ?
#
loop_
_entity_poly.entity_id
_entity_poly.type
_entity_poly.pdbx_seq_one_letter_code
_entity_poly.pdbx_strand_id
1 'polypeptide(L)' 'YKYLVEYRLSKAAILLQETDKPVGEIASCTGFHQASYFGKCFREKTGFSPRDYRGKNQ' A
#
# COMPACT_ATOMS: atom_id res chain seq x y z
N TYR A 1 4.01 6.29 15.97
CA TYR A 1 3.11 6.51 14.84
C TYR A 1 3.80 6.21 13.50
N LYS A 2 4.99 6.78 13.31
CA LYS A 2 5.73 6.55 12.07
C LYS A 2 6.08 5.08 11.87
N TYR A 3 6.52 4.43 12.95
CA TYR A 3 6.84 3.00 12.89
C TYR A 3 5.62 2.17 12.50
N LEU A 4 4.47 2.50 13.05
CA LEU A 4 3.24 1.78 12.76
C LEU A 4 2.83 1.95 11.30
N VAL A 5 2.97 3.16 10.77
CA VAL A 5 2.65 3.43 9.36
C VAL A 5 3.59 2.63 8.45
N GLU A 6 4.87 2.61 8.77
CA GLU A 6 5.83 1.86 7.96
C GLU A 6 5.54 0.37 7.97
N TYR A 7 5.14 -0.15 9.12
CA TYR A 7 4.76 -1.56 9.22
C TYR A 7 3.56 -1.86 8.33
N ARG A 8 2.54 -0.99 8.39
CA ARG A 8 1.35 -1.17 7.57
C ARG A 8 1.66 -1.09 6.09
N LEU A 9 2.55 -0.19 5.70
CA LEU A 9 2.95 -0.07 4.30
C LEU A 9 3.71 -1.30 3.82
N SER A 10 4.54 -1.88 4.67
CA SER A 10 5.25 -3.11 4.32
C SER A 10 4.27 -4.26 4.07
N LYS A 11 3.25 -4.39 4.92
CA LYS A 11 2.22 -5.41 4.72
C LYS A 11 1.45 -5.16 3.43
N ALA A 12 1.14 -3.90 3.15
CA ALA A 12 0.42 -3.56 1.92
C ALA A 12 1.23 -3.91 0.69
N ALA A 13 2.54 -3.68 0.71
CA ALA A 13 3.40 -4.02 -0.42
C ALA A 13 3.34 -5.52 -0.72
N ILE A 14 3.36 -6.35 0.32
CA ILE A 14 3.26 -7.79 0.15
C ILE A 14 1.93 -8.16 -0.48
N LEU A 15 0.84 -7.58 0.02
CA LEU A 15 -0.49 -7.87 -0.53
C LEU A 15 -0.61 -7.43 -1.99
N LEU A 16 0.00 -6.31 -2.34
CA LEU A 16 -0.03 -5.84 -3.71
C LEU A 16 0.66 -6.80 -4.67
N GLN A 17 1.72 -7.45 -4.21
CA GLN A 17 2.49 -8.37 -5.05
C GLN A 17 1.91 -9.77 -5.08
N GLU A 18 1.35 -10.23 -3.97
CA GLU A 18 0.96 -11.62 -3.82
C GLU A 18 -0.54 -11.87 -3.99
N THR A 19 -1.34 -10.83 -4.09
CA THR A 19 -2.79 -10.99 -4.26
C THR A 19 -3.29 -10.08 -5.36
N ASP A 20 -4.52 -10.35 -5.82
CA ASP A 20 -5.19 -9.51 -6.81
C ASP A 20 -6.19 -8.56 -6.18
N LYS A 21 -6.13 -8.36 -4.86
CA LYS A 21 -7.07 -7.50 -4.16
C LYS A 21 -6.97 -6.07 -4.67
N PRO A 22 -8.10 -5.37 -4.76
CA PRO A 22 -8.08 -3.94 -5.12
C PRO A 22 -7.29 -3.13 -4.12
N VAL A 23 -6.70 -2.04 -4.60
CA VAL A 23 -5.90 -1.15 -3.74
C VAL A 23 -6.72 -0.66 -2.55
N GLY A 24 -7.98 -0.31 -2.77
CA GLY A 24 -8.85 0.15 -1.69
C GLY A 24 -9.04 -0.90 -0.61
N GLU A 25 -9.18 -2.16 -1.00
CA GLU A 25 -9.32 -3.24 -0.05
C GLU A 25 -8.04 -3.48 0.73
N ILE A 26 -6.90 -3.39 0.05
CA ILE A 26 -5.61 -3.54 0.71
C ILE A 26 -5.40 -2.42 1.74
N ALA A 27 -5.77 -1.20 1.39
CA ALA A 27 -5.68 -0.08 2.32
C ALA A 27 -6.50 -0.35 3.59
N SER A 28 -7.72 -0.83 3.39
CA SER A 28 -8.60 -1.15 4.51
C SER A 28 -8.03 -2.29 5.36
N CYS A 29 -7.53 -3.33 4.72
CA CYS A 29 -6.97 -4.48 5.42
C CYS A 29 -5.73 -4.15 6.23
N THR A 30 -4.98 -3.14 5.82
CA THR A 30 -3.75 -2.76 6.51
C THR A 30 -3.95 -1.62 7.49
N GLY A 31 -5.19 -1.19 7.71
CA GLY A 31 -5.50 -0.20 8.73
C GLY A 31 -5.56 1.24 8.27
N PHE A 32 -5.49 1.48 6.97
CA PHE A 32 -5.69 2.82 6.43
C PHE A 32 -7.17 3.04 6.17
N HIS A 33 -7.71 4.13 6.70
CA HIS A 33 -9.13 4.39 6.56
C HIS A 33 -9.49 5.01 5.21
N GLN A 34 -8.53 5.65 4.57
CA GLN A 34 -8.76 6.30 3.28
C GLN A 34 -7.71 5.84 2.28
N ALA A 35 -8.17 5.43 1.11
CA ALA A 35 -7.27 4.97 0.06
C ALA A 35 -6.35 6.08 -0.45
N SER A 36 -6.82 7.32 -0.46
CA SER A 36 -6.00 8.44 -0.91
C SER A 36 -4.83 8.68 0.03
N TYR A 37 -5.06 8.59 1.32
CA TYR A 37 -3.99 8.73 2.30
C TYR A 37 -3.00 7.58 2.19
N PHE A 38 -3.53 6.38 2.03
CA PHE A 38 -2.69 5.20 1.82
C PHE A 38 -1.79 5.38 0.60
N GLY A 39 -2.36 5.82 -0.51
CA GLY A 39 -1.59 6.02 -1.73
C GLY A 39 -0.47 7.04 -1.55
N LYS A 40 -0.77 8.13 -0.85
CA LYS A 40 0.23 9.15 -0.59
C LYS A 40 1.39 8.62 0.24
N CYS A 41 1.07 7.92 1.33
CA CYS A 41 2.09 7.35 2.20
C CYS A 41 2.92 6.31 1.47
N PHE A 42 2.26 5.47 0.68
CA PHE A 42 2.94 4.42 -0.05
C PHE A 42 3.91 5.01 -1.07
N ARG A 43 3.47 6.04 -1.78
CA ARG A 43 4.33 6.71 -2.76
C ARG A 43 5.53 7.36 -2.10
N GLU A 44 5.33 7.96 -0.94
CA GLU A 44 6.44 8.58 -0.21
C GLU A 44 7.46 7.56 0.24
N LYS A 45 7.01 6.35 0.58
CA LYS A 45 7.90 5.32 1.05
C LYS A 45 8.63 4.61 -0.09
N THR A 46 7.93 4.29 -1.16
CA THR A 46 8.49 3.46 -2.23
C THR A 46 8.84 4.22 -3.49
N GLY A 47 8.33 5.42 -3.65
CA GLY A 47 8.51 6.19 -4.87
C GLY A 47 7.47 5.87 -5.94
N PHE A 48 6.57 4.93 -5.69
CA PHE A 48 5.54 4.52 -6.64
C PHE A 48 4.18 4.50 -5.96
N SER A 49 3.13 4.82 -6.72
CA SER A 49 1.78 4.63 -6.20
C SER A 49 1.53 3.13 -6.03
N PRO A 50 0.56 2.74 -5.19
CA PRO A 50 0.26 1.32 -5.01
C PRO A 50 -0.07 0.62 -6.33
N ARG A 51 -0.78 1.30 -7.21
CA ARG A 51 -1.15 0.76 -8.50
C ARG A 51 0.06 0.56 -9.39
N ASP A 52 0.94 1.53 -9.44
CA ASP A 52 2.17 1.44 -10.23
C ASP A 52 3.10 0.39 -9.68
N TYR A 53 3.15 0.28 -8.36
CA TYR A 53 3.99 -0.70 -7.69
C TYR A 53 3.59 -2.12 -8.09
N ARG A 54 2.29 -2.38 -8.13
CA ARG A 54 1.77 -3.68 -8.54
C ARG A 54 2.13 -3.98 -9.99
N GLY A 55 1.97 -3.01 -10.87
CA GLY A 55 2.27 -3.18 -12.28
C GLY A 55 3.76 -3.39 -12.55
N LYS A 56 4.60 -2.79 -11.72
CA LYS A 56 6.04 -2.88 -11.90
C LYS A 56 6.57 -4.30 -11.78
N ASN A 57 5.89 -5.14 -11.00
CA ASN A 57 6.39 -6.48 -10.71
C ASN A 57 5.76 -7.57 -11.58
N GLN A 58 5.11 -7.18 -12.66
CA GLN A 58 4.51 -8.15 -13.59
C GLN A 58 5.19 -8.14 -14.95
#